data_c58f917294bdc2a3b64081122f96886b
#
_entry.id   c58f917294bdc2a3b64081122f96886b
#
_cell.length_a   1.000
_cell.length_b   1.000
_cell.length_c   1.000
_cell.angle_alpha   90.00
_cell.angle_beta   90.00
_cell.angle_gamma   90.00
#
_symmetry.space_group_name_H-M   'P 1'
#
loop_
_entity.id
_entity.type
_entity.pdbx_description
1 polymer ?
#
loop_
_entity_poly.entity_id
_entity_poly.type
_entity_poly.pdbx_seq_one_letter_code
_entity_poly.pdbx_strand_id
1 'polypeptide(L)'
;MFYRLIRTDLKRIAHYGIYMVVAAFVMMTVFLCLALNANSFIYSDDRSEPLSIGIVMSADSKTAQMAYNTISDMDSYRSSCVFTEFSDKDTALSRLSDGDLFAVIYVPDNIISDIMDGTNTPVEVYYSDNRSIDTFVLNDLFRSTSSMLGISQAAIYSVQAIGRNMELPEDIQDTLSNDVNTMFMTKVLDRTANFTVDKINATRAANTTDFYISAAVLLMMMLCSVVFFPFLLDLPASYITKLRSQGIGKVRRNVSNFISMFIWLYILYITVYMALALASLFIDELHVNIHMSGILFGIVIATCVAVYTLLISLVPAGIHGCTLLLTVVTVILAYVSGLFIPEAMLPNFAKYICHGSLLNKLVQTLCIYLS
;
A
#
# COMPACT_ATOMS: atom_id res chain seq x y z
N MET A 1 14.10 -49.52 -4.47
CA MET A 1 12.66 -49.49 -4.87
C MET A 1 12.05 -48.12 -4.78
N PHE A 2 12.17 -47.36 -3.68
CA PHE A 2 11.65 -46.00 -3.47
C PHE A 2 12.20 -45.00 -4.49
N TYR A 3 13.49 -45.02 -4.81
CA TYR A 3 14.10 -44.19 -5.85
C TYR A 3 13.47 -44.38 -7.25
N ARG A 4 13.14 -45.62 -7.59
CA ARG A 4 12.46 -45.94 -8.87
C ARG A 4 11.04 -45.34 -8.90
N LEU A 5 10.34 -45.32 -7.75
CA LEU A 5 9.02 -44.69 -7.64
C LEU A 5 9.13 -43.17 -7.90
N ILE A 6 10.03 -42.48 -7.20
CA ILE A 6 10.25 -41.04 -7.42
C ILE A 6 10.57 -40.72 -8.88
N ARG A 7 11.45 -41.54 -9.50
CA ARG A 7 11.80 -41.34 -10.93
C ARG A 7 10.60 -41.54 -11.87
N THR A 8 9.72 -42.51 -11.58
CA THR A 8 8.48 -42.70 -12.37
C THR A 8 7.49 -41.59 -12.15
N ASP A 9 7.34 -41.09 -10.93
CA ASP A 9 6.46 -39.98 -10.59
C ASP A 9 6.97 -38.68 -11.22
N LEU A 10 8.27 -38.40 -11.20
CA LEU A 10 8.87 -37.27 -11.90
C LEU A 10 8.59 -37.30 -13.41
N LYS A 11 8.71 -38.46 -14.05
CA LYS A 11 8.39 -38.62 -15.48
C LYS A 11 6.89 -38.39 -15.75
N ARG A 12 6.03 -38.80 -14.84
CA ARG A 12 4.57 -38.63 -14.95
C ARG A 12 4.21 -37.12 -14.85
N ILE A 13 4.81 -36.44 -13.88
CA ILE A 13 4.61 -34.97 -13.71
C ILE A 13 5.17 -34.22 -14.91
N ALA A 14 6.30 -34.64 -15.51
CA ALA A 14 6.91 -33.97 -16.65
C ALA A 14 5.95 -33.76 -17.81
N HIS A 15 4.99 -34.66 -18.01
CA HIS A 15 3.95 -34.53 -19.03
C HIS A 15 3.06 -33.31 -18.75
N TYR A 16 2.78 -33.01 -17.49
CA TYR A 16 2.01 -31.83 -17.07
C TYR A 16 2.90 -30.58 -16.92
N GLY A 17 4.21 -30.75 -16.79
CA GLY A 17 5.17 -29.69 -16.54
C GLY A 17 5.21 -28.62 -17.64
N ILE A 18 5.01 -29.00 -18.90
CA ILE A 18 4.97 -28.05 -20.03
C ILE A 18 3.77 -27.11 -19.86
N TYR A 19 2.59 -27.66 -19.54
CA TYR A 19 1.38 -26.84 -19.32
C TYR A 19 1.55 -25.91 -18.12
N MET A 20 2.25 -26.36 -17.07
CA MET A 20 2.56 -25.54 -15.90
C MET A 20 3.49 -24.37 -16.26
N VAL A 21 4.52 -24.60 -17.05
CA VAL A 21 5.46 -23.52 -17.48
C VAL A 21 4.74 -22.51 -18.37
N VAL A 22 3.92 -22.97 -19.32
CA VAL A 22 3.13 -22.05 -20.17
C VAL A 22 2.13 -21.24 -19.34
N ALA A 23 1.40 -21.88 -18.43
CA ALA A 23 0.47 -21.20 -17.54
C ALA A 23 1.19 -20.17 -16.64
N ALA A 24 2.34 -20.54 -16.09
CA ALA A 24 3.16 -19.65 -15.27
C ALA A 24 3.66 -18.45 -16.06
N PHE A 25 4.09 -18.64 -17.29
CA PHE A 25 4.55 -17.54 -18.15
C PHE A 25 3.42 -16.55 -18.45
N VAL A 26 2.23 -17.05 -18.82
CA VAL A 26 1.06 -16.20 -19.07
C VAL A 26 0.65 -15.45 -17.80
N MET A 27 0.54 -16.15 -16.68
CA MET A 27 0.17 -15.52 -15.41
C MET A 27 1.19 -14.50 -14.96
N MET A 28 2.49 -14.82 -15.11
CA MET A 28 3.56 -13.89 -14.72
C MET A 28 3.56 -12.63 -15.56
N THR A 29 3.28 -12.72 -16.86
CA THR A 29 3.15 -11.54 -17.74
C THR A 29 2.00 -10.65 -17.27
N VAL A 30 0.83 -11.23 -16.93
CA VAL A 30 -0.32 -10.47 -16.43
C VAL A 30 0.00 -9.82 -15.08
N PHE A 31 0.55 -10.58 -14.14
CA PHE A 31 0.89 -10.06 -12.82
C PHE A 31 2.01 -9.02 -12.84
N LEU A 32 3.01 -9.18 -13.73
CA LEU A 32 4.05 -8.18 -13.92
C LEU A 32 3.45 -6.87 -14.44
N CYS A 33 2.56 -6.97 -15.42
CA CYS A 33 1.85 -5.80 -15.95
C CYS A 33 1.04 -5.08 -14.85
N LEU A 34 0.35 -5.83 -13.98
CA LEU A 34 -0.38 -5.28 -12.84
C LEU A 34 0.56 -4.68 -11.79
N ALA A 35 1.69 -5.31 -11.50
CA ALA A 35 2.66 -4.84 -10.50
C ALA A 35 3.33 -3.53 -10.93
N LEU A 36 3.72 -3.41 -12.21
CA LEU A 36 4.30 -2.19 -12.77
C LEU A 36 3.30 -1.02 -12.74
N ASN A 37 2.01 -1.31 -12.96
CA ASN A 37 0.96 -0.30 -12.85
C ASN A 37 0.45 -0.08 -11.41
N ALA A 38 0.82 -0.92 -10.44
CA ALA A 38 0.35 -0.79 -9.07
C ALA A 38 0.80 0.52 -8.42
N ASN A 39 2.00 0.99 -8.73
CA ASN A 39 2.52 2.25 -8.23
C ASN A 39 1.68 3.44 -8.72
N SER A 40 1.35 3.48 -10.01
CA SER A 40 0.46 4.50 -10.58
C SER A 40 -1.00 4.35 -10.10
N PHE A 41 -1.42 3.14 -9.71
CA PHE A 41 -2.77 2.90 -9.21
C PHE A 41 -2.96 3.30 -7.74
N ILE A 42 -1.91 3.12 -6.92
CA ILE A 42 -1.96 3.37 -5.46
C ILE A 42 -1.44 4.77 -5.12
N TYR A 43 -0.45 5.26 -5.87
CA TYR A 43 0.25 6.51 -5.59
C TYR A 43 0.21 7.48 -6.77
N SER A 44 -0.78 7.36 -7.70
CA SER A 44 -0.84 8.29 -8.81
C SER A 44 -1.12 9.70 -8.29
N ASP A 45 -0.07 10.52 -8.29
CA ASP A 45 -0.20 11.97 -8.15
C ASP A 45 -1.10 12.57 -9.27
N ASP A 46 -1.24 11.85 -10.39
CA ASP A 46 -2.07 12.23 -11.55
C ASP A 46 -3.57 11.88 -11.44
N ARG A 47 -4.00 11.18 -10.38
CA ARG A 47 -5.42 10.76 -10.23
C ARG A 47 -6.19 11.43 -9.10
N SER A 48 -5.55 12.14 -8.22
CA SER A 48 -6.25 13.14 -7.46
C SER A 48 -6.41 14.34 -8.40
N GLU A 49 -7.54 14.48 -9.06
CA GLU A 49 -8.00 15.82 -9.43
C GLU A 49 -7.74 16.66 -8.20
N PRO A 50 -6.96 17.76 -8.32
CA PRO A 50 -6.60 18.54 -7.15
C PRO A 50 -7.89 18.89 -6.42
N LEU A 51 -7.94 18.67 -5.12
CA LEU A 51 -9.13 18.88 -4.31
C LEU A 51 -9.58 20.34 -4.47
N SER A 52 -10.72 20.54 -5.10
CA SER A 52 -11.29 21.86 -5.31
C SER A 52 -11.85 22.39 -3.99
N ILE A 53 -11.22 23.42 -3.43
CA ILE A 53 -11.60 24.05 -2.16
C ILE A 53 -12.09 25.47 -2.43
N GLY A 54 -13.31 25.76 -2.03
CA GLY A 54 -13.85 27.12 -2.04
C GLY A 54 -13.36 27.91 -0.84
N ILE A 55 -12.90 29.14 -1.06
CA ILE A 55 -12.61 30.09 0.02
C ILE A 55 -13.57 31.26 -0.12
N VAL A 56 -14.34 31.51 0.94
CA VAL A 56 -15.23 32.65 1.04
C VAL A 56 -14.56 33.74 1.88
N MET A 57 -14.23 34.87 1.29
CA MET A 57 -13.62 36.01 1.96
C MET A 57 -14.22 37.29 1.41
N SER A 58 -14.20 38.36 2.23
CA SER A 58 -14.57 39.69 1.77
C SER A 58 -13.50 40.26 0.83
N ALA A 59 -13.91 40.73 -0.33
CA ALA A 59 -13.04 41.25 -1.39
C ALA A 59 -12.19 42.50 -0.97
N ASP A 60 -12.58 43.19 0.09
CA ASP A 60 -11.94 44.43 0.54
C ASP A 60 -10.77 44.23 1.52
N SER A 61 -10.52 43.01 1.96
CA SER A 61 -9.47 42.71 2.96
C SER A 61 -8.12 42.39 2.28
N LYS A 62 -7.24 43.37 2.12
CA LYS A 62 -5.85 43.17 1.62
C LYS A 62 -5.08 42.13 2.42
N THR A 63 -5.38 42.00 3.70
CA THR A 63 -4.71 41.10 4.62
C THR A 63 -5.23 39.65 4.49
N ALA A 64 -6.52 39.47 4.21
CA ALA A 64 -7.09 38.18 3.86
C ALA A 64 -6.49 37.66 2.54
N GLN A 65 -6.27 38.56 1.59
CA GLN A 65 -5.65 38.23 0.31
C GLN A 65 -4.15 37.87 0.45
N MET A 66 -3.43 38.49 1.37
CA MET A 66 -2.06 38.09 1.73
C MET A 66 -2.03 36.69 2.40
N ALA A 67 -2.95 36.45 3.31
CA ALA A 67 -3.08 35.13 3.96
C ALA A 67 -3.43 34.02 2.95
N TYR A 68 -4.35 34.31 2.03
CA TYR A 68 -4.71 33.40 0.92
C TYR A 68 -3.49 33.11 0.03
N ASN A 69 -2.77 34.10 -0.43
CA ASN A 69 -1.58 33.94 -1.26
C ASN A 69 -0.52 33.10 -0.52
N THR A 70 -0.35 33.35 0.78
CA THR A 70 0.60 32.60 1.60
C THR A 70 0.22 31.12 1.70
N ILE A 71 -1.06 30.81 1.90
CA ILE A 71 -1.54 29.42 2.01
C ILE A 71 -1.50 28.73 0.64
N SER A 72 -1.92 29.40 -0.42
CA SER A 72 -1.92 28.85 -1.78
C SER A 72 -0.52 28.61 -2.35
N ASP A 73 0.47 29.37 -1.90
CA ASP A 73 1.88 29.22 -2.30
C ASP A 73 2.64 28.16 -1.50
N MET A 74 2.05 27.63 -0.41
CA MET A 74 2.68 26.54 0.34
C MET A 74 2.73 25.25 -0.51
N ASP A 75 3.92 24.69 -0.66
CA ASP A 75 4.16 23.47 -1.46
C ASP A 75 3.26 22.28 -1.07
N SER A 76 2.86 22.21 0.19
CA SER A 76 1.98 21.15 0.72
C SER A 76 0.55 21.21 0.14
N TYR A 77 0.08 22.39 -0.26
CA TYR A 77 -1.27 22.59 -0.80
C TYR A 77 -1.26 22.72 -2.33
N ARG A 78 -0.19 23.27 -2.90
CA ARG A 78 -0.07 23.56 -4.33
C ARG A 78 -0.12 22.30 -5.20
N SER A 79 0.37 21.17 -4.67
CA SER A 79 0.35 19.89 -5.39
C SER A 79 -0.96 19.10 -5.25
N SER A 80 -1.79 19.43 -4.25
CA SER A 80 -2.93 18.58 -3.86
C SER A 80 -4.27 19.33 -3.85
N CYS A 81 -4.27 20.66 -3.86
CA CYS A 81 -5.48 21.47 -3.73
C CYS A 81 -5.51 22.61 -4.76
N VAL A 82 -6.71 22.89 -5.30
CA VAL A 82 -7.01 24.08 -6.08
C VAL A 82 -7.98 24.93 -5.29
N PHE A 83 -7.58 26.16 -4.98
CA PHE A 83 -8.41 27.11 -4.26
C PHE A 83 -9.18 27.99 -5.23
N THR A 84 -10.49 28.13 -5.01
CA THR A 84 -11.38 29.00 -5.78
C THR A 84 -12.00 30.02 -4.84
N GLU A 85 -11.85 31.31 -5.14
CA GLU A 85 -12.42 32.40 -4.34
C GLU A 85 -13.91 32.58 -4.61
N PHE A 86 -14.69 32.81 -3.57
CA PHE A 86 -16.09 33.16 -3.60
C PHE A 86 -16.35 34.39 -2.76
N SER A 87 -17.14 35.31 -3.30
CA SER A 87 -17.57 36.53 -2.57
C SER A 87 -18.81 36.28 -1.71
N ASP A 88 -19.54 35.19 -1.96
CA ASP A 88 -20.78 34.85 -1.28
C ASP A 88 -20.76 33.45 -0.76
N LYS A 89 -21.14 33.28 0.53
CA LYS A 89 -21.18 32.02 1.23
C LYS A 89 -22.22 31.05 0.64
N ASP A 90 -23.40 31.55 0.27
CA ASP A 90 -24.49 30.70 -0.22
C ASP A 90 -24.16 30.11 -1.59
N THR A 91 -23.49 30.86 -2.44
CA THR A 91 -23.00 30.39 -3.73
C THR A 91 -21.94 29.29 -3.57
N ALA A 92 -21.00 29.45 -2.64
CA ALA A 92 -19.98 28.45 -2.37
C ALA A 92 -20.58 27.16 -1.79
N LEU A 93 -21.55 27.27 -0.86
CA LEU A 93 -22.26 26.12 -0.28
C LEU A 93 -23.13 25.39 -1.32
N SER A 94 -23.74 26.11 -2.26
CA SER A 94 -24.46 25.47 -3.38
C SER A 94 -23.52 24.62 -4.22
N ARG A 95 -22.35 25.13 -4.59
CA ARG A 95 -21.34 24.36 -5.34
C ARG A 95 -20.78 23.16 -4.55
N LEU A 96 -20.70 23.29 -3.22
CA LEU A 96 -20.33 22.19 -2.35
C LEU A 96 -21.41 21.07 -2.38
N SER A 97 -22.69 21.47 -2.36
CA SER A 97 -23.80 20.50 -2.43
C SER A 97 -23.93 19.84 -3.80
N ASP A 98 -23.58 20.54 -4.87
CA ASP A 98 -23.57 20.01 -6.24
C ASP A 98 -22.39 19.06 -6.50
N GLY A 99 -21.42 19.00 -5.58
CA GLY A 99 -20.24 18.13 -5.65
C GLY A 99 -19.07 18.73 -6.45
N ASP A 100 -19.15 20.01 -6.86
CA ASP A 100 -18.08 20.72 -7.56
C ASP A 100 -16.90 21.08 -6.64
N LEU A 101 -17.16 21.15 -5.33
CA LEU A 101 -16.18 21.46 -4.30
C LEU A 101 -16.11 20.35 -3.25
N PHE A 102 -14.92 20.07 -2.75
CA PHE A 102 -14.68 19.14 -1.66
C PHE A 102 -14.89 19.76 -0.27
N ALA A 103 -14.51 21.02 -0.15
CA ALA A 103 -14.66 21.79 1.07
C ALA A 103 -14.85 23.27 0.78
N VAL A 104 -15.48 23.99 1.69
CA VAL A 104 -15.61 25.45 1.69
C VAL A 104 -15.08 25.98 3.01
N ILE A 105 -14.13 26.90 2.94
CA ILE A 105 -13.55 27.60 4.08
C ILE A 105 -14.19 28.99 4.12
N TYR A 106 -14.91 29.29 5.19
CA TYR A 106 -15.46 30.61 5.44
C TYR A 106 -14.54 31.37 6.41
N VAL A 107 -13.97 32.45 5.93
CA VAL A 107 -13.08 33.35 6.68
C VAL A 107 -13.88 34.59 7.09
N PRO A 108 -14.13 34.79 8.40
CA PRO A 108 -14.85 35.98 8.88
C PRO A 108 -14.08 37.28 8.57
N ASP A 109 -14.80 38.36 8.28
CA ASP A 109 -14.21 39.68 7.89
C ASP A 109 -13.28 40.26 8.96
N ASN A 110 -13.58 39.98 10.22
CA ASN A 110 -12.84 40.53 11.36
C ASN A 110 -11.69 39.66 11.86
N ILE A 111 -11.38 38.54 11.18
CA ILE A 111 -10.45 37.53 11.69
C ILE A 111 -9.07 38.12 12.06
N ILE A 112 -8.61 39.08 11.28
CA ILE A 112 -7.28 39.70 11.47
C ILE A 112 -7.26 40.65 12.65
N SER A 113 -8.28 41.52 12.76
CA SER A 113 -8.42 42.37 13.94
C SER A 113 -8.58 41.53 15.21
N ASP A 114 -9.37 40.49 15.13
CA ASP A 114 -9.61 39.55 16.24
C ASP A 114 -8.32 38.83 16.67
N ILE A 115 -7.51 38.41 15.70
CA ILE A 115 -6.18 37.83 15.98
C ILE A 115 -5.26 38.87 16.64
N MET A 116 -5.26 40.14 16.17
CA MET A 116 -4.43 41.18 16.74
C MET A 116 -4.87 41.54 18.17
N ASP A 117 -6.17 41.52 18.44
CA ASP A 117 -6.76 41.86 19.72
C ASP A 117 -6.74 40.67 20.70
N GLY A 118 -6.26 39.50 20.29
CA GLY A 118 -6.22 38.29 21.09
C GLY A 118 -7.57 37.55 21.21
N THR A 119 -8.53 37.95 20.35
CA THR A 119 -9.83 37.27 20.25
C THR A 119 -9.72 36.07 19.29
N ASN A 120 -10.14 34.89 19.73
CA ASN A 120 -10.07 33.69 18.92
C ASN A 120 -11.38 33.48 18.14
N THR A 121 -11.49 34.09 16.97
CA THR A 121 -12.62 33.89 16.06
C THR A 121 -12.41 32.64 15.23
N PRO A 122 -13.33 31.65 15.28
CA PRO A 122 -13.16 30.39 14.58
C PRO A 122 -13.35 30.59 13.06
N VAL A 123 -12.51 29.92 12.27
CA VAL A 123 -12.71 29.71 10.83
C VAL A 123 -13.62 28.50 10.66
N GLU A 124 -14.69 28.67 9.89
CA GLU A 124 -15.64 27.58 9.64
C GLU A 124 -15.22 26.79 8.38
N VAL A 125 -15.18 25.47 8.48
CA VAL A 125 -14.89 24.61 7.34
C VAL A 125 -16.07 23.67 7.11
N TYR A 126 -16.66 23.74 5.93
CA TYR A 126 -17.78 22.91 5.48
C TYR A 126 -17.25 21.85 4.52
N TYR A 127 -17.63 20.59 4.74
CA TYR A 127 -17.25 19.46 3.92
C TYR A 127 -18.43 18.92 3.14
N SER A 128 -18.19 18.41 1.93
CA SER A 128 -19.18 17.61 1.20
C SER A 128 -19.55 16.36 2.02
N ASP A 129 -20.81 15.93 1.93
CA ASP A 129 -21.33 14.73 2.65
C ASP A 129 -20.70 13.43 2.12
N ASN A 130 -19.91 13.52 1.07
CA ASN A 130 -19.18 12.40 0.49
C ASN A 130 -18.00 12.03 1.41
N ARG A 131 -18.18 11.02 2.26
CA ARG A 131 -17.16 10.53 3.22
C ARG A 131 -16.04 9.77 2.49
N SER A 132 -15.29 10.46 1.66
CA SER A 132 -14.11 9.91 1.00
C SER A 132 -12.90 9.90 1.94
N ILE A 133 -11.89 9.10 1.60
CA ILE A 133 -10.58 9.12 2.30
C ILE A 133 -9.98 10.52 2.23
N ASP A 134 -10.18 11.22 1.12
CA ASP A 134 -9.68 12.57 0.88
C ASP A 134 -10.24 13.59 1.88
N THR A 135 -11.52 13.46 2.27
CA THR A 135 -12.14 14.29 3.31
C THR A 135 -11.44 14.10 4.66
N PHE A 136 -11.06 12.88 5.01
CA PHE A 136 -10.31 12.61 6.24
C PHE A 136 -8.92 13.22 6.22
N VAL A 137 -8.19 13.07 5.12
CA VAL A 137 -6.84 13.62 4.95
C VAL A 137 -6.89 15.15 5.02
N LEU A 138 -7.86 15.76 4.34
CA LEU A 138 -8.06 17.21 4.34
C LEU A 138 -8.41 17.75 5.74
N ASN A 139 -9.30 17.05 6.46
CA ASN A 139 -9.64 17.42 7.83
C ASN A 139 -8.43 17.33 8.79
N ASP A 140 -7.61 16.29 8.68
CA ASP A 140 -6.40 16.15 9.48
C ASP A 140 -5.36 17.22 9.14
N LEU A 141 -5.26 17.60 7.86
CA LEU A 141 -4.39 18.66 7.39
C LEU A 141 -4.81 20.01 7.98
N PHE A 142 -6.10 20.37 7.90
CA PHE A 142 -6.62 21.61 8.49
C PHE A 142 -6.49 21.62 10.01
N ARG A 143 -6.76 20.53 10.68
CA ARG A 143 -6.59 20.41 12.14
C ARG A 143 -5.13 20.60 12.57
N SER A 144 -4.20 20.00 11.83
CA SER A 144 -2.77 20.15 12.08
C SER A 144 -2.32 21.61 11.88
N THR A 145 -2.74 22.24 10.78
CA THR A 145 -2.43 23.63 10.46
C THR A 145 -3.02 24.60 11.50
N SER A 146 -4.28 24.40 11.88
CA SER A 146 -4.94 25.19 12.93
C SER A 146 -4.23 25.06 14.28
N SER A 147 -3.80 23.84 14.65
CA SER A 147 -3.02 23.63 15.88
C SER A 147 -1.68 24.36 15.86
N MET A 148 -0.96 24.32 14.74
CA MET A 148 0.31 25.05 14.58
C MET A 148 0.13 26.55 14.70
N LEU A 149 -0.90 27.11 14.05
CA LEU A 149 -1.24 28.52 14.16
C LEU A 149 -1.60 28.91 15.59
N GLY A 150 -2.42 28.11 16.28
CA GLY A 150 -2.79 28.34 17.68
C GLY A 150 -1.59 28.35 18.62
N ILE A 151 -0.64 27.42 18.44
CA ILE A 151 0.61 27.39 19.24
C ILE A 151 1.45 28.64 18.98
N SER A 152 1.55 29.05 17.73
CA SER A 152 2.31 30.27 17.34
C SER A 152 1.69 31.53 17.94
N GLN A 153 0.36 31.67 17.88
CA GLN A 153 -0.37 32.76 18.49
C GLN A 153 -0.19 32.79 20.02
N ALA A 154 -0.30 31.64 20.69
CA ALA A 154 -0.09 31.54 22.13
C ALA A 154 1.34 31.97 22.54
N ALA A 155 2.35 31.64 21.73
CA ALA A 155 3.72 32.08 21.97
C ALA A 155 3.88 33.60 21.81
N ILE A 156 3.30 34.19 20.76
CA ILE A 156 3.33 35.65 20.54
C ILE A 156 2.64 36.38 21.70
N TYR A 157 1.45 35.97 22.11
CA TYR A 157 0.73 36.56 23.23
C TYR A 157 1.47 36.42 24.55
N SER A 158 2.16 35.31 24.76
CA SER A 158 3.01 35.09 25.95
C SER A 158 4.14 36.11 26.03
N VAL A 159 4.81 36.38 24.92
CA VAL A 159 5.91 37.37 24.85
C VAL A 159 5.36 38.79 25.09
N GLN A 160 4.23 39.14 24.48
CA GLN A 160 3.57 40.43 24.72
C GLN A 160 3.13 40.60 26.18
N ALA A 161 2.60 39.55 26.80
CA ALA A 161 2.20 39.56 28.22
C ALA A 161 3.42 39.77 29.14
N ILE A 162 4.57 39.10 28.83
CA ILE A 162 5.82 39.31 29.56
C ILE A 162 6.31 40.75 29.42
N GLY A 163 6.31 41.31 28.19
CA GLY A 163 6.70 42.68 27.93
C GLY A 163 5.89 43.69 28.72
N ARG A 164 4.56 43.49 28.79
CA ARG A 164 3.65 44.31 29.60
C ARG A 164 3.91 44.18 31.11
N ASN A 165 4.12 42.94 31.61
CA ASN A 165 4.39 42.70 33.02
C ASN A 165 5.72 43.27 33.47
N MET A 166 6.70 43.40 32.57
CA MET A 166 8.02 43.96 32.86
C MET A 166 8.01 45.49 32.69
N GLU A 167 6.85 46.12 32.39
CA GLU A 167 6.70 47.57 32.17
C GLU A 167 7.72 48.13 31.17
N LEU A 168 8.00 47.37 30.10
CA LEU A 168 8.91 47.78 29.04
C LEU A 168 8.31 48.97 28.27
N PRO A 169 9.15 49.94 27.78
CA PRO A 169 8.70 51.02 26.92
C PRO A 169 7.96 50.49 25.70
N GLU A 170 6.97 51.25 25.21
CA GLU A 170 6.09 50.81 24.07
C GLU A 170 6.90 50.49 22.81
N ASP A 171 7.93 51.28 22.50
CA ASP A 171 8.82 51.08 21.35
C ASP A 171 9.56 49.71 21.42
N ILE A 172 9.94 49.30 22.60
CA ILE A 172 10.58 47.98 22.82
C ILE A 172 9.54 46.86 22.74
N GLN A 173 8.32 47.05 23.26
CA GLN A 173 7.25 46.07 23.14
C GLN A 173 6.85 45.84 21.69
N ASP A 174 6.75 46.90 20.88
CA ASP A 174 6.41 46.80 19.45
C ASP A 174 7.53 46.14 18.66
N THR A 175 8.79 46.48 18.94
CA THR A 175 9.93 45.82 18.29
C THR A 175 9.95 44.32 18.63
N LEU A 176 9.79 43.95 19.90
CA LEU A 176 9.76 42.56 20.36
C LEU A 176 8.59 41.80 19.72
N SER A 177 7.41 42.41 19.63
CA SER A 177 6.25 41.80 18.99
C SER A 177 6.47 41.55 17.51
N ASN A 178 7.08 42.50 16.79
CA ASN A 178 7.39 42.38 15.37
C ASN A 178 8.47 41.31 15.12
N ASP A 179 9.52 41.27 15.94
CA ASP A 179 10.59 40.24 15.82
C ASP A 179 10.07 38.86 16.06
N VAL A 180 9.22 38.66 17.09
CA VAL A 180 8.62 37.38 17.43
C VAL A 180 7.65 36.97 16.33
N ASN A 181 6.80 37.86 15.84
CA ASN A 181 5.90 37.58 14.69
C ASN A 181 6.69 37.14 13.46
N THR A 182 7.73 37.88 13.09
CA THR A 182 8.57 37.55 11.93
C THR A 182 9.25 36.20 12.10
N MET A 183 9.78 35.93 13.31
CA MET A 183 10.43 34.67 13.63
C MET A 183 9.45 33.47 13.54
N PHE A 184 8.26 33.61 14.11
CA PHE A 184 7.27 32.53 14.06
C PHE A 184 6.71 32.33 12.66
N MET A 185 6.39 33.41 11.94
CA MET A 185 5.93 33.33 10.54
C MET A 185 6.97 32.60 9.67
N THR A 186 8.25 33.00 9.78
CA THR A 186 9.32 32.36 9.00
C THR A 186 9.51 30.90 9.39
N LYS A 187 9.48 30.57 10.68
CA LYS A 187 9.69 29.19 11.16
C LYS A 187 8.49 28.27 10.93
N VAL A 188 7.28 28.79 11.06
CA VAL A 188 6.04 27.99 10.86
C VAL A 188 5.76 27.77 9.37
N LEU A 189 6.05 28.77 8.52
CA LEU A 189 5.86 28.65 7.08
C LEU A 189 6.96 27.83 6.41
N ASP A 190 8.19 27.84 6.93
CA ASP A 190 9.29 27.02 6.43
C ASP A 190 9.25 25.61 7.04
N ARG A 191 8.17 24.89 6.70
CA ARG A 191 7.94 23.52 7.18
C ARG A 191 9.02 22.54 6.68
N THR A 192 9.51 22.74 5.47
CA THR A 192 10.49 21.85 4.82
C THR A 192 11.86 21.91 5.48
N ALA A 193 12.24 23.04 6.07
CA ALA A 193 13.50 23.16 6.81
C ALA A 193 13.49 22.51 8.21
N ASN A 194 12.28 22.31 8.79
CA ASN A 194 12.13 21.82 10.16
C ASN A 194 11.76 20.33 10.26
N PHE A 195 11.35 19.71 9.15
CA PHE A 195 10.90 18.30 9.12
C PHE A 195 11.59 17.55 7.99
N THR A 196 12.24 16.44 8.34
CA THR A 196 12.63 15.42 7.37
C THR A 196 11.40 14.57 7.05
N VAL A 197 11.03 14.50 5.79
CA VAL A 197 9.93 13.65 5.34
C VAL A 197 10.48 12.27 5.03
N ASP A 198 10.32 11.34 5.98
CA ASP A 198 10.58 9.93 5.72
C ASP A 198 9.35 9.32 5.03
N LYS A 199 9.50 8.99 3.76
CA LYS A 199 8.44 8.28 3.02
C LYS A 199 8.39 6.82 3.49
N ILE A 200 7.43 6.51 4.34
CA ILE A 200 7.16 5.12 4.75
C ILE A 200 6.16 4.52 3.76
N ASN A 201 6.61 3.55 2.98
CA ASN A 201 5.74 2.83 2.06
C ASN A 201 4.70 2.00 2.84
N ALA A 202 3.45 2.02 2.39
CA ALA A 202 2.35 1.26 2.99
C ALA A 202 2.60 -0.26 2.99
N THR A 203 3.46 -0.74 2.10
CA THR A 203 3.88 -2.14 1.97
C THR A 203 4.99 -2.56 2.93
N ARG A 204 5.60 -1.61 3.68
CA ARG A 204 6.83 -1.81 4.48
C ARG A 204 8.04 -2.31 3.67
N ALA A 205 7.94 -2.35 2.36
CA ALA A 205 9.02 -2.68 1.44
C ALA A 205 9.75 -1.40 0.98
N ALA A 206 10.97 -1.54 0.50
CA ALA A 206 11.73 -0.41 -0.04
C ALA A 206 10.99 0.19 -1.25
N ASN A 207 10.45 -0.68 -2.12
CA ASN A 207 9.65 -0.30 -3.28
C ASN A 207 8.31 -1.04 -3.30
N THR A 208 7.26 -0.36 -3.68
CA THR A 208 5.92 -0.95 -3.85
C THR A 208 5.90 -1.99 -4.97
N THR A 209 6.60 -1.72 -6.07
CA THR A 209 6.72 -2.62 -7.23
C THR A 209 7.33 -3.95 -6.83
N ASP A 210 8.43 -3.95 -6.07
CA ASP A 210 9.13 -5.16 -5.60
C ASP A 210 8.23 -6.03 -4.71
N PHE A 211 7.41 -5.39 -3.87
CA PHE A 211 6.43 -6.09 -3.05
C PHE A 211 5.40 -6.83 -3.90
N TYR A 212 4.80 -6.14 -4.89
CA TYR A 212 3.77 -6.76 -5.74
C TYR A 212 4.34 -7.82 -6.68
N ILE A 213 5.58 -7.68 -7.14
CA ILE A 213 6.26 -8.73 -7.89
C ILE A 213 6.48 -9.97 -7.02
N SER A 214 6.93 -9.78 -5.77
CA SER A 214 7.10 -10.88 -4.81
C SER A 214 5.78 -11.58 -4.49
N ALA A 215 4.71 -10.81 -4.30
CA ALA A 215 3.37 -11.32 -4.10
C ALA A 215 2.86 -12.10 -5.33
N ALA A 216 3.12 -11.56 -6.53
CA ALA A 216 2.77 -12.19 -7.81
C ALA A 216 3.46 -13.54 -8.01
N VAL A 217 4.76 -13.63 -7.70
CA VAL A 217 5.52 -14.90 -7.77
C VAL A 217 4.90 -15.93 -6.84
N LEU A 218 4.60 -15.58 -5.60
CA LEU A 218 4.01 -16.51 -4.64
C LEU A 218 2.61 -16.96 -5.05
N LEU A 219 1.75 -16.02 -5.48
CA LEU A 219 0.40 -16.33 -5.99
C LEU A 219 0.43 -17.22 -7.22
N MET A 220 1.29 -16.91 -8.17
CA MET A 220 1.49 -17.73 -9.37
C MET A 220 1.90 -19.15 -9.00
N MET A 221 2.86 -19.32 -8.09
CA MET A 221 3.30 -20.64 -7.62
C MET A 221 2.14 -21.43 -6.99
N MET A 222 1.31 -20.78 -6.15
CA MET A 222 0.15 -21.41 -5.52
C MET A 222 -0.90 -21.80 -6.56
N LEU A 223 -1.23 -20.93 -7.51
CA LEU A 223 -2.24 -21.20 -8.54
C LEU A 223 -1.74 -22.24 -9.56
N CYS A 224 -0.48 -22.17 -10.00
CA CYS A 224 0.10 -23.18 -10.90
C CYS A 224 0.12 -24.58 -10.29
N SER A 225 0.10 -24.70 -8.96
CA SER A 225 0.06 -25.99 -8.29
C SER A 225 -1.24 -26.79 -8.54
N VAL A 226 -2.28 -26.16 -9.06
CA VAL A 226 -3.53 -26.82 -9.54
C VAL A 226 -3.22 -27.92 -10.55
N VAL A 227 -2.20 -27.74 -11.39
CA VAL A 227 -1.80 -28.71 -12.42
C VAL A 227 -1.41 -30.09 -11.83
N PHE A 228 -1.12 -30.17 -10.54
CA PHE A 228 -0.77 -31.43 -9.90
C PHE A 228 -1.97 -32.28 -9.47
N PHE A 229 -3.20 -31.79 -9.47
CA PHE A 229 -4.37 -32.58 -9.05
C PHE A 229 -4.65 -33.78 -9.94
N PRO A 230 -4.60 -33.74 -11.28
CA PRO A 230 -4.69 -34.94 -12.11
C PRO A 230 -3.61 -35.99 -11.76
N PHE A 231 -2.37 -35.53 -11.49
CA PHE A 231 -1.29 -36.41 -11.06
C PHE A 231 -1.57 -37.09 -9.71
N LEU A 232 -2.15 -36.33 -8.74
CA LEU A 232 -2.40 -36.82 -7.37
C LEU A 232 -3.64 -37.71 -7.26
N LEU A 233 -4.72 -37.33 -7.96
CA LEU A 233 -6.07 -37.90 -7.77
C LEU A 233 -6.46 -38.93 -8.84
N ASP A 234 -5.99 -38.76 -10.09
CA ASP A 234 -6.34 -39.63 -11.22
C ASP A 234 -5.34 -40.81 -11.31
N LEU A 235 -5.45 -41.72 -10.33
CA LEU A 235 -4.64 -42.93 -10.29
C LEU A 235 -5.49 -44.17 -10.60
N PRO A 236 -5.15 -44.95 -11.66
CA PRO A 236 -5.84 -46.21 -11.94
C PRO A 236 -5.79 -47.16 -10.77
N ALA A 237 -6.92 -47.78 -10.45
CA ALA A 237 -6.99 -48.73 -9.33
C ALA A 237 -5.97 -49.89 -9.47
N SER A 238 -5.71 -50.33 -10.69
CA SER A 238 -4.70 -51.35 -11.02
C SER A 238 -3.28 -50.92 -10.61
N TYR A 239 -2.95 -49.63 -10.79
CA TYR A 239 -1.66 -49.04 -10.38
C TYR A 239 -1.52 -49.02 -8.85
N ILE A 240 -2.57 -48.64 -8.15
CA ILE A 240 -2.60 -48.59 -6.69
C ILE A 240 -2.42 -50.02 -6.12
N THR A 241 -3.11 -51.00 -6.68
CA THR A 241 -3.01 -52.42 -6.26
C THR A 241 -1.60 -52.96 -6.49
N LYS A 242 -0.98 -52.64 -7.63
CA LYS A 242 0.40 -53.03 -7.93
C LYS A 242 1.42 -52.39 -6.98
N LEU A 243 1.23 -51.12 -6.60
CA LEU A 243 2.08 -50.49 -5.59
C LEU A 243 1.94 -51.13 -4.22
N ARG A 244 0.72 -51.49 -3.82
CA ARG A 244 0.46 -52.19 -2.55
C ARG A 244 1.10 -53.57 -2.53
N SER A 245 1.01 -54.36 -3.61
CA SER A 245 1.65 -55.65 -3.70
C SER A 245 3.18 -55.61 -3.61
N GLN A 246 3.76 -54.44 -3.94
CA GLN A 246 5.19 -54.18 -3.81
C GLN A 246 5.59 -53.55 -2.45
N GLY A 247 4.68 -53.50 -1.47
CA GLY A 247 4.93 -52.99 -0.13
C GLY A 247 4.98 -51.45 -0.04
N ILE A 248 4.45 -50.75 -1.05
CA ILE A 248 4.37 -49.30 -1.06
C ILE A 248 3.02 -48.86 -0.51
N GLY A 249 2.99 -48.46 0.78
CA GLY A 249 1.81 -47.97 1.46
C GLY A 249 1.49 -46.49 1.09
N LYS A 250 0.33 -45.99 1.59
CA LYS A 250 -0.13 -44.61 1.35
C LYS A 250 0.92 -43.54 1.73
N VAL A 251 1.60 -43.74 2.87
CA VAL A 251 2.59 -42.76 3.37
C VAL A 251 3.77 -42.65 2.42
N ARG A 252 4.36 -43.79 1.99
CA ARG A 252 5.48 -43.75 1.04
C ARG A 252 5.11 -43.14 -0.30
N ARG A 253 3.88 -43.34 -0.75
CA ARG A 253 3.35 -42.72 -1.96
C ARG A 253 3.20 -41.19 -1.80
N ASN A 254 2.62 -40.73 -0.69
CA ASN A 254 2.47 -39.31 -0.45
C ASN A 254 3.84 -38.61 -0.31
N VAL A 255 4.82 -39.25 0.29
CA VAL A 255 6.20 -38.71 0.34
C VAL A 255 6.82 -38.64 -1.07
N SER A 256 6.62 -39.69 -1.92
CA SER A 256 7.07 -39.66 -3.31
C SER A 256 6.41 -38.52 -4.10
N ASN A 257 5.10 -38.36 -3.96
CA ASN A 257 4.35 -37.26 -4.59
C ASN A 257 4.85 -35.90 -4.13
N PHE A 258 5.07 -35.75 -2.82
CA PHE A 258 5.63 -34.49 -2.26
C PHE A 258 7.00 -34.18 -2.87
N ILE A 259 7.92 -35.13 -2.87
CA ILE A 259 9.27 -34.90 -3.42
C ILE A 259 9.20 -34.54 -4.90
N SER A 260 8.36 -35.23 -5.67
CA SER A 260 8.22 -35.00 -7.09
C SER A 260 7.59 -33.62 -7.40
N MET A 261 6.57 -33.21 -6.64
CA MET A 261 5.96 -31.88 -6.74
C MET A 261 6.95 -30.79 -6.31
N PHE A 262 7.65 -31.00 -5.18
CA PHE A 262 8.65 -30.06 -4.69
C PHE A 262 9.73 -29.77 -5.75
N ILE A 263 10.27 -30.80 -6.39
CA ILE A 263 11.29 -30.64 -7.43
C ILE A 263 10.76 -29.79 -8.60
N TRP A 264 9.54 -30.07 -9.08
CA TRP A 264 8.94 -29.33 -10.17
C TRP A 264 8.58 -27.89 -9.79
N LEU A 265 8.07 -27.66 -8.59
CA LEU A 265 7.80 -26.31 -8.08
C LEU A 265 9.10 -25.50 -7.90
N TYR A 266 10.16 -26.15 -7.45
CA TYR A 266 11.46 -25.49 -7.31
C TYR A 266 12.07 -25.14 -8.68
N ILE A 267 11.96 -26.03 -9.67
CA ILE A 267 12.36 -25.73 -11.06
C ILE A 267 11.55 -24.56 -11.61
N LEU A 268 10.22 -24.56 -11.38
CA LEU A 268 9.36 -23.46 -11.80
C LEU A 268 9.79 -22.14 -11.16
N TYR A 269 10.05 -22.14 -9.85
CA TYR A 269 10.53 -20.95 -9.13
C TYR A 269 11.84 -20.40 -9.74
N ILE A 270 12.82 -21.27 -9.96
CA ILE A 270 14.10 -20.85 -10.57
C ILE A 270 13.86 -20.28 -11.97
N THR A 271 13.03 -20.92 -12.79
CA THR A 271 12.71 -20.45 -14.13
C THR A 271 12.11 -19.05 -14.11
N VAL A 272 11.17 -18.80 -13.20
CA VAL A 272 10.52 -17.49 -13.04
C VAL A 272 11.48 -16.46 -12.48
N TYR A 273 12.27 -16.82 -11.48
CA TYR A 273 13.28 -15.94 -10.88
C TYR A 273 14.31 -15.48 -11.93
N MET A 274 14.79 -16.41 -12.77
CA MET A 274 15.68 -16.09 -13.89
C MET A 274 14.99 -15.25 -14.97
N ALA A 275 13.72 -15.51 -15.27
CA ALA A 275 12.94 -14.71 -16.22
C ALA A 275 12.75 -13.27 -15.74
N LEU A 276 12.49 -13.06 -14.46
CA LEU A 276 12.39 -11.73 -13.84
C LEU A 276 13.73 -10.99 -13.89
N ALA A 277 14.83 -11.68 -13.58
CA ALA A 277 16.16 -11.10 -13.67
C ALA A 277 16.55 -10.75 -15.12
N LEU A 278 16.08 -11.50 -16.12
CA LEU A 278 16.24 -11.12 -17.53
C LEU A 278 15.34 -9.94 -17.89
N ALA A 279 14.11 -9.88 -17.39
CA ALA A 279 13.18 -8.79 -17.64
C ALA A 279 13.71 -7.46 -17.05
N SER A 280 14.41 -7.50 -15.92
CA SER A 280 15.03 -6.30 -15.31
C SER A 280 16.12 -5.66 -16.16
N LEU A 281 16.67 -6.36 -17.16
CA LEU A 281 17.61 -5.78 -18.13
C LEU A 281 16.93 -4.89 -19.19
N PHE A 282 15.60 -5.02 -19.35
CA PHE A 282 14.82 -4.32 -20.37
C PHE A 282 13.82 -3.33 -19.78
N ILE A 283 13.56 -3.41 -18.48
CA ILE A 283 12.56 -2.57 -17.79
C ILE A 283 13.27 -1.85 -16.66
N ASP A 284 13.49 -0.55 -16.82
CA ASP A 284 14.23 0.30 -15.85
C ASP A 284 13.54 0.38 -14.47
N GLU A 285 12.24 0.16 -14.41
CA GLU A 285 11.47 0.17 -13.14
C GLU A 285 11.63 -1.14 -12.34
N LEU A 286 12.24 -2.16 -12.93
CA LEU A 286 12.40 -3.49 -12.35
C LEU A 286 13.85 -3.70 -11.89
N HIS A 287 14.08 -3.64 -10.59
CA HIS A 287 15.41 -3.87 -10.02
C HIS A 287 15.48 -5.26 -9.38
N VAL A 288 15.71 -6.31 -10.18
CA VAL A 288 15.87 -7.68 -9.68
C VAL A 288 17.32 -8.11 -9.75
N ASN A 289 17.94 -8.26 -8.57
CA ASN A 289 19.30 -8.76 -8.47
C ASN A 289 19.31 -10.27 -8.19
N ILE A 290 20.18 -11.01 -8.88
CA ILE A 290 20.33 -12.45 -8.66
C ILE A 290 21.19 -12.67 -7.42
N HIS A 291 20.55 -12.99 -6.32
CA HIS A 291 21.21 -13.38 -5.08
C HIS A 291 21.12 -14.88 -4.84
N MET A 292 22.21 -15.50 -4.40
CA MET A 292 22.19 -16.93 -4.02
C MET A 292 21.19 -17.22 -2.88
N SER A 293 20.99 -16.27 -1.98
CA SER A 293 19.99 -16.35 -0.92
C SER A 293 18.55 -16.42 -1.46
N GLY A 294 18.24 -15.68 -2.53
CA GLY A 294 16.93 -15.75 -3.20
C GLY A 294 16.69 -17.14 -3.84
N ILE A 295 17.71 -17.71 -4.48
CA ILE A 295 17.62 -19.08 -5.04
C ILE A 295 17.36 -20.11 -3.92
N LEU A 296 18.09 -20.02 -2.80
CA LEU A 296 17.91 -20.91 -1.64
C LEU A 296 16.53 -20.72 -0.98
N PHE A 297 16.04 -19.50 -0.92
CA PHE A 297 14.70 -19.20 -0.38
C PHE A 297 13.58 -19.84 -1.20
N GLY A 298 13.79 -20.04 -2.48
CA GLY A 298 12.89 -20.82 -3.34
C GLY A 298 12.59 -22.24 -2.83
N ILE A 299 13.52 -22.85 -2.08
CA ILE A 299 13.30 -24.14 -1.41
C ILE A 299 12.17 -24.04 -0.39
N VAL A 300 12.15 -22.96 0.38
CA VAL A 300 11.11 -22.73 1.40
C VAL A 300 9.75 -22.51 0.73
N ILE A 301 9.70 -21.66 -0.31
CA ILE A 301 8.47 -21.41 -1.06
C ILE A 301 7.93 -22.69 -1.69
N ALA A 302 8.77 -23.44 -2.41
CA ALA A 302 8.38 -24.69 -3.06
C ALA A 302 7.88 -25.72 -2.04
N THR A 303 8.50 -25.80 -0.85
CA THR A 303 8.06 -26.68 0.25
C THR A 303 6.69 -26.28 0.76
N CYS A 304 6.47 -25.01 1.06
CA CYS A 304 5.19 -24.49 1.55
C CYS A 304 4.06 -24.76 0.55
N VAL A 305 4.29 -24.45 -0.74
CA VAL A 305 3.29 -24.69 -1.80
C VAL A 305 3.02 -26.17 -2.01
N ALA A 306 4.04 -27.03 -1.97
CA ALA A 306 3.86 -28.48 -2.08
C ALA A 306 3.03 -29.04 -0.93
N VAL A 307 3.29 -28.61 0.31
CA VAL A 307 2.50 -29.00 1.51
C VAL A 307 1.06 -28.52 1.36
N TYR A 308 0.87 -27.25 0.98
CA TYR A 308 -0.45 -26.65 0.77
C TYR A 308 -1.28 -27.47 -0.25
N THR A 309 -0.71 -27.78 -1.40
CA THR A 309 -1.36 -28.55 -2.45
C THR A 309 -1.72 -29.96 -1.98
N LEU A 310 -0.81 -30.63 -1.25
CA LEU A 310 -1.08 -31.95 -0.66
C LEU A 310 -2.23 -31.91 0.35
N LEU A 311 -2.28 -30.90 1.21
CA LEU A 311 -3.36 -30.77 2.20
C LEU A 311 -4.71 -30.65 1.51
N ILE A 312 -4.82 -29.86 0.46
CA ILE A 312 -6.06 -29.74 -0.31
C ILE A 312 -6.41 -31.05 -1.02
N SER A 313 -5.43 -31.79 -1.54
CA SER A 313 -5.66 -33.06 -2.21
C SER A 313 -6.20 -34.17 -1.28
N LEU A 314 -6.14 -33.98 0.03
CA LEU A 314 -6.72 -34.92 1.02
C LEU A 314 -8.25 -34.78 1.12
N VAL A 315 -8.82 -33.69 0.64
CA VAL A 315 -10.27 -33.46 0.64
C VAL A 315 -10.90 -34.38 -0.43
N PRO A 316 -11.94 -35.16 -0.10
CA PRO A 316 -12.58 -36.09 -1.02
C PRO A 316 -13.55 -35.40 -1.99
N ALA A 317 -13.07 -34.37 -2.74
CA ALA A 317 -13.88 -33.54 -3.63
C ALA A 317 -13.64 -33.85 -5.12
N GLY A 318 -12.80 -34.82 -5.44
CA GLY A 318 -12.38 -35.11 -6.81
C GLY A 318 -11.48 -34.00 -7.41
N ILE A 319 -11.09 -34.15 -8.68
CA ILE A 319 -10.14 -33.23 -9.32
C ILE A 319 -10.74 -31.81 -9.41
N HIS A 320 -11.97 -31.69 -9.94
CA HIS A 320 -12.62 -30.38 -10.12
C HIS A 320 -12.91 -29.68 -8.78
N GLY A 321 -13.35 -30.44 -7.77
CA GLY A 321 -13.59 -29.89 -6.44
C GLY A 321 -12.33 -29.39 -5.76
N CYS A 322 -11.22 -30.16 -5.83
CA CYS A 322 -9.93 -29.75 -5.28
C CYS A 322 -9.35 -28.55 -6.04
N THR A 323 -9.53 -28.45 -7.36
CA THR A 323 -9.12 -27.32 -8.16
C THR A 323 -9.85 -26.05 -7.72
N LEU A 324 -11.17 -26.11 -7.62
CA LEU A 324 -11.99 -24.97 -7.17
C LEU A 324 -11.64 -24.58 -5.73
N LEU A 325 -11.51 -25.55 -4.85
CA LEU A 325 -11.14 -25.31 -3.45
C LEU A 325 -9.78 -24.64 -3.34
N LEU A 326 -8.76 -25.11 -4.06
CA LEU A 326 -7.42 -24.50 -4.06
C LEU A 326 -7.50 -23.06 -4.53
N THR A 327 -8.19 -22.79 -5.65
CA THR A 327 -8.30 -21.43 -6.21
C THR A 327 -8.98 -20.50 -5.23
N VAL A 328 -10.15 -20.87 -4.68
CA VAL A 328 -10.90 -20.05 -3.73
C VAL A 328 -10.09 -19.79 -2.45
N VAL A 329 -9.52 -20.83 -1.86
CA VAL A 329 -8.71 -20.69 -0.64
C VAL A 329 -7.46 -19.84 -0.91
N THR A 330 -6.82 -19.98 -2.07
CA THR A 330 -5.66 -19.14 -2.43
C THR A 330 -6.05 -17.67 -2.51
N VAL A 331 -7.18 -17.32 -3.15
CA VAL A 331 -7.64 -15.94 -3.25
C VAL A 331 -7.98 -15.35 -1.87
N ILE A 332 -8.68 -16.12 -1.02
CA ILE A 332 -9.00 -15.69 0.35
C ILE A 332 -7.73 -15.47 1.16
N LEU A 333 -6.79 -16.42 1.12
CA LEU A 333 -5.51 -16.32 1.84
C LEU A 333 -4.70 -15.13 1.33
N ALA A 334 -4.67 -14.89 0.02
CA ALA A 334 -3.97 -13.76 -0.56
C ALA A 334 -4.55 -12.43 -0.07
N TYR A 335 -5.88 -12.29 -0.05
CA TYR A 335 -6.53 -11.09 0.47
C TYR A 335 -6.21 -10.86 1.95
N VAL A 336 -6.43 -11.87 2.79
CA VAL A 336 -6.23 -11.76 4.24
C VAL A 336 -4.76 -11.58 4.63
N SER A 337 -3.84 -12.10 3.81
CA SER A 337 -2.38 -11.94 4.03
C SER A 337 -1.81 -10.64 3.47
N GLY A 338 -2.63 -9.76 2.91
CA GLY A 338 -2.18 -8.46 2.43
C GLY A 338 -1.43 -8.48 1.09
N LEU A 339 -1.60 -9.55 0.27
CA LEU A 339 -0.91 -9.66 -1.01
C LEU A 339 -1.54 -8.76 -2.09
N PHE A 340 -2.86 -8.52 -2.02
CA PHE A 340 -3.57 -7.63 -2.94
C PHE A 340 -3.62 -6.19 -2.45
N ILE A 341 -3.81 -6.01 -1.14
CA ILE A 341 -3.98 -4.71 -0.51
C ILE A 341 -2.96 -4.62 0.62
N PRO A 342 -2.17 -3.53 0.71
CA PRO A 342 -1.18 -3.37 1.77
C PRO A 342 -1.81 -3.50 3.17
N GLU A 343 -1.04 -4.01 4.13
CA GLU A 343 -1.48 -4.21 5.53
C GLU A 343 -2.10 -2.94 6.14
N ALA A 344 -1.57 -1.76 5.77
CA ALA A 344 -2.06 -0.48 6.27
C ALA A 344 -3.53 -0.19 5.90
N MET A 345 -3.98 -0.67 4.74
CA MET A 345 -5.32 -0.44 4.19
C MET A 345 -6.32 -1.56 4.52
N LEU A 346 -5.88 -2.65 5.18
CA LEU A 346 -6.76 -3.75 5.56
C LEU A 346 -7.65 -3.35 6.75
N PRO A 347 -8.90 -3.87 6.82
CA PRO A 347 -9.75 -3.69 8.01
C PRO A 347 -9.11 -4.35 9.25
N ASN A 348 -9.45 -3.85 10.44
CA ASN A 348 -8.77 -4.21 11.71
C ASN A 348 -8.72 -5.72 11.98
N PHE A 349 -9.76 -6.47 11.64
CA PHE A 349 -9.76 -7.94 11.80
C PHE A 349 -8.76 -8.62 10.88
N ALA A 350 -8.62 -8.15 9.64
CA ALA A 350 -7.69 -8.69 8.66
C ALA A 350 -6.24 -8.31 8.97
N LYS A 351 -5.98 -7.11 9.51
CA LYS A 351 -4.64 -6.71 9.98
C LYS A 351 -4.06 -7.68 11.00
N TYR A 352 -4.90 -8.12 11.96
CA TYR A 352 -4.45 -9.06 12.99
C TYR A 352 -4.02 -10.41 12.39
N ILE A 353 -4.77 -10.91 11.41
CA ILE A 353 -4.46 -12.17 10.73
C ILE A 353 -3.26 -11.99 9.78
N CYS A 354 -3.20 -10.86 9.07
CA CYS A 354 -2.09 -10.51 8.17
C CYS A 354 -0.75 -10.54 8.89
N HIS A 355 -0.66 -9.90 10.06
CA HIS A 355 0.57 -9.84 10.85
C HIS A 355 1.10 -11.22 11.28
N GLY A 356 0.20 -12.17 11.55
CA GLY A 356 0.53 -13.57 11.86
C GLY A 356 0.71 -14.48 10.64
N SER A 357 0.37 -14.03 9.45
CA SER A 357 0.32 -14.84 8.24
C SER A 357 1.71 -15.28 7.76
N LEU A 358 1.85 -16.58 7.50
CA LEU A 358 3.05 -17.15 6.88
C LEU A 358 3.29 -16.57 5.48
N LEU A 359 2.21 -16.35 4.70
CA LEU A 359 2.30 -15.81 3.34
C LEU A 359 2.85 -14.40 3.31
N ASN A 360 2.39 -13.52 4.21
CA ASN A 360 2.92 -12.17 4.33
C ASN A 360 4.43 -12.17 4.64
N LYS A 361 4.86 -13.02 5.58
CA LYS A 361 6.29 -13.17 5.90
C LYS A 361 7.11 -13.69 4.73
N LEU A 362 6.57 -14.65 3.96
CA LEU A 362 7.23 -15.17 2.75
C LEU A 362 7.39 -14.07 1.69
N VAL A 363 6.36 -13.24 1.48
CA VAL A 363 6.43 -12.15 0.51
C VAL A 363 7.43 -11.08 0.95
N GLN A 364 7.39 -10.65 2.21
CA GLN A 364 8.34 -9.65 2.75
C GLN A 364 9.79 -10.15 2.63
N THR A 365 10.04 -11.43 2.95
CA THR A 365 11.39 -12.00 2.84
C THR A 365 11.81 -12.13 1.37
N LEU A 366 10.90 -12.52 0.48
CA LEU A 366 11.19 -12.60 -0.96
C LEU A 366 11.47 -11.22 -1.55
N CYS A 367 10.75 -10.19 -1.11
CA CYS A 367 10.97 -8.81 -1.50
C CYS A 367 12.40 -8.35 -1.18
N ILE A 368 12.92 -8.67 0.01
CA ILE A 368 14.30 -8.36 0.41
C ILE A 368 15.34 -9.04 -0.50
N TYR A 369 15.02 -10.22 -1.03
CA TYR A 369 15.93 -10.97 -1.92
C TYR A 369 15.78 -10.61 -3.40
N LEU A 370 14.72 -9.93 -3.78
CA LEU A 370 14.52 -9.44 -5.15
C LEU A 370 15.08 -8.02 -5.33
N SER A 371 14.99 -7.19 -4.28
CA SER A 371 15.60 -5.85 -4.24
C SER A 371 17.12 -5.93 -4.01
#